data_5aad1eca1d2ae3099a5d5ace87132fb0
#
_entry.id   5aad1eca1d2ae3099a5d5ace87132fb0
#
_cell.length_a   1.000
_cell.length_b   1.000
_cell.length_c   1.000
_cell.angle_alpha   90.00
_cell.angle_beta   90.00
_cell.angle_gamma   90.00
#
_symmetry.space_group_name_H-M   'P 1'
#
loop_
_entity.id
_entity.type
_entity.pdbx_description
1 polymer ?
#
loop_
_entity_poly.entity_id
_entity_poly.type
_entity_poly.pdbx_seq_one_letter_code
_entity_poly.pdbx_strand_id
1 'polypeptide(L)'
;DRLFXWNFLKKEGAYFRRIDFKFIRWIKAEGSYCKLFMDNARELLLSFNLTEITSYLPVQDFVRVHRSYIVNINSVDSFIGNMLFIGNCRIPISKSHKNEVLERLNLIGEV
;
A
#
# COMPACT_ATOMS: atom_id res chain seq x y z
N ASP A 1 9.79 -14.33 -12.21
CA ASP A 1 10.24 -13.28 -13.07
C ASP A 1 9.92 -11.91 -12.51
N ARG A 2 10.74 -10.96 -12.84
CA ARG A 2 10.60 -9.63 -12.27
C ARG A 2 9.33 -8.93 -12.67
N LEU A 3 8.84 -9.20 -13.85
CA LEU A 3 7.64 -8.54 -14.32
C LEU A 3 6.42 -8.89 -13.49
N PHE A 4 6.42 -10.05 -12.90
CA PHE A 4 5.38 -10.38 -11.95
C PHE A 4 5.30 -9.39 -10.79
N UNK A 5 6.23 -8.99 -10.48
CA UNK A 5 6.26 -8.34 -9.48
C UNK A 5 5.99 -7.09 -9.63
N TRP A 6 5.96 -6.75 -10.56
CA TRP A 6 5.93 -5.34 -10.78
C TRP A 6 4.55 -4.83 -11.15
N ASN A 7 3.65 -5.73 -11.49
CA ASN A 7 2.32 -5.29 -11.87
C ASN A 7 1.33 -6.42 -11.74
N PHE A 8 0.04 -6.08 -11.84
CA PHE A 8 -0.99 -7.06 -12.12
C PHE A 8 -1.93 -6.49 -13.14
N LEU A 9 -2.76 -7.38 -13.70
CA LEU A 9 -3.76 -6.97 -14.68
C LEU A 9 -5.13 -7.09 -14.02
N LYS A 10 -5.85 -5.98 -14.01
CA LYS A 10 -7.16 -5.90 -13.39
C LYS A 10 -8.22 -5.96 -14.47
N LYS A 11 -9.20 -6.84 -14.28
CA LYS A 11 -10.29 -6.97 -15.23
C LYS A 11 -11.18 -5.74 -15.18
N GLU A 12 -11.45 -5.17 -16.35
CA GLU A 12 -12.35 -4.03 -16.49
C GLU A 12 -13.25 -4.30 -17.67
N GLY A 13 -14.47 -4.75 -17.39
CA GLY A 13 -15.36 -5.12 -18.47
C GLY A 13 -14.75 -6.22 -19.32
N ALA A 14 -14.56 -5.93 -20.60
CA ALA A 14 -14.09 -6.95 -21.55
C ALA A 14 -12.57 -7.04 -21.63
N TYR A 15 -11.83 -6.19 -20.92
CA TYR A 15 -10.38 -6.23 -21.06
C TYR A 15 -9.71 -6.19 -19.69
N PHE A 16 -8.40 -6.42 -19.69
CA PHE A 16 -7.59 -6.32 -18.48
C PHE A 16 -6.67 -5.14 -18.61
N ARG A 17 -6.61 -4.34 -17.55
CA ARG A 17 -5.77 -3.15 -17.52
C ARG A 17 -4.58 -3.39 -16.62
N ARG A 18 -3.41 -3.00 -17.07
CA ARG A 18 -2.21 -3.14 -16.27
C ARG A 18 -2.15 -2.09 -15.18
N ILE A 19 -1.79 -2.54 -13.98
CA ILE A 19 -1.56 -1.66 -12.85
C ILE A 19 -0.16 -1.95 -12.34
N ASP A 20 0.72 -0.96 -12.46
CA ASP A 20 2.10 -1.12 -12.02
C ASP A 20 2.18 -0.81 -10.54
N PHE A 21 2.83 -1.70 -9.81
CA PHE A 21 2.90 -1.55 -8.35
C PHE A 21 3.58 -0.25 -7.93
N LYS A 22 4.56 0.20 -8.68
CA LYS A 22 5.29 1.39 -8.27
C LYS A 22 4.44 2.63 -8.22
N PHE A 23 3.29 2.63 -8.89
CA PHE A 23 2.40 3.78 -8.88
C PHE A 23 1.36 3.71 -7.78
N ILE A 24 1.30 2.62 -7.04
CA ILE A 24 0.37 2.52 -5.91
C ILE A 24 1.04 3.12 -4.68
N ARG A 25 0.41 4.12 -4.10
CA ARG A 25 0.97 4.78 -2.93
C ARG A 25 0.49 4.15 -1.64
N TRP A 26 -0.81 3.91 -1.51
CA TRP A 26 -1.33 3.15 -0.38
C TRP A 26 -2.66 2.54 -0.78
N ILE A 27 -3.15 1.62 0.06
CA ILE A 27 -4.38 0.90 -0.19
C ILE A 27 -5.20 0.94 1.09
N LYS A 28 -6.49 1.24 0.94
CA LYS A 28 -7.39 1.36 2.06
C LYS A 28 -8.52 0.36 1.94
N ALA A 29 -8.87 -0.26 3.07
CA ALA A 29 -10.03 -1.15 3.11
C ALA A 29 -11.32 -0.35 2.97
N GLU A 30 -12.25 -0.87 2.17
CA GLU A 30 -13.56 -0.27 1.97
C GLU A 30 -14.59 -1.40 1.98
N GLY A 31 -14.93 -1.90 3.17
CA GLY A 31 -15.81 -3.05 3.26
C GLY A 31 -15.16 -4.27 2.66
N SER A 32 -15.84 -4.93 1.73
CA SER A 32 -15.28 -6.10 1.05
C SER A 32 -14.40 -5.72 -0.13
N TYR A 33 -14.27 -4.44 -0.39
CA TYR A 33 -13.42 -3.92 -1.45
C TYR A 33 -12.16 -3.31 -0.86
N CYS A 34 -11.22 -2.94 -1.72
CA CYS A 34 -10.16 -2.04 -1.29
C CYS A 34 -9.99 -0.97 -2.35
N LYS A 35 -9.44 0.16 -1.93
CA LYS A 35 -9.22 1.28 -2.82
C LYS A 35 -7.73 1.54 -2.91
N LEU A 36 -7.22 1.56 -4.13
CA LEU A 36 -5.83 1.86 -4.41
C LEU A 36 -5.70 3.34 -4.68
N PHE A 37 -4.81 3.99 -3.94
CA PHE A 37 -4.50 5.39 -4.15
C PHE A 37 -3.20 5.47 -4.93
N MET A 38 -3.31 5.97 -6.16
CA MET A 38 -2.23 5.93 -7.12
C MET A 38 -1.58 7.29 -7.25
N ASP A 39 -0.42 7.32 -7.87
CA ASP A 39 0.18 8.58 -8.28
C ASP A 39 -0.81 9.34 -9.15
N ASN A 40 -0.66 10.66 -9.20
CA ASN A 40 -1.54 11.53 -9.98
C ASN A 40 -2.95 11.59 -9.43
N ALA A 41 -3.10 11.29 -8.15
CA ALA A 41 -4.40 11.37 -7.47
C ALA A 41 -5.45 10.43 -8.03
N ARG A 42 -5.05 9.42 -8.79
CA ARG A 42 -6.00 8.41 -9.27
C ARG A 42 -6.37 7.45 -8.16
N GLU A 43 -7.60 6.99 -8.19
CA GLU A 43 -8.09 6.00 -7.26
C GLU A 43 -8.73 4.87 -8.03
N LEU A 44 -8.44 3.65 -7.61
CA LEU A 44 -9.03 2.47 -8.24
C LEU A 44 -9.64 1.59 -7.17
N LEU A 45 -10.79 1.04 -7.47
CA LEU A 45 -11.49 0.16 -6.56
C LEU A 45 -11.31 -1.28 -7.02
N LEU A 46 -10.92 -2.16 -6.12
CA LEU A 46 -10.77 -3.57 -6.42
C LEU A 46 -11.68 -4.39 -5.53
N SER A 47 -12.23 -5.46 -6.09
CA SER A 47 -13.12 -6.36 -5.36
C SER A 47 -12.31 -7.39 -4.58
N PHE A 48 -11.36 -6.92 -3.81
CA PHE A 48 -10.52 -7.72 -2.92
C PHE A 48 -10.47 -7.05 -1.58
N ASN A 49 -10.38 -7.82 -0.52
CA ASN A 49 -10.06 -7.22 0.76
C ASN A 49 -8.53 -7.11 0.89
N LEU A 50 -8.06 -6.53 1.99
CA LEU A 50 -6.63 -6.28 2.11
C LEU A 50 -5.81 -7.56 2.20
N THR A 51 -6.34 -8.58 2.84
CA THR A 51 -5.63 -9.85 2.91
C THR A 51 -5.47 -10.45 1.54
N GLU A 52 -6.53 -10.38 0.74
CA GLU A 52 -6.48 -10.92 -0.61
C GLU A 52 -5.51 -10.18 -1.49
N ILE A 53 -5.55 -8.84 -1.46
CA ILE A 53 -4.67 -8.07 -2.34
C ILE A 53 -3.21 -8.26 -1.95
N THR A 54 -2.94 -8.52 -0.68
CA THR A 54 -1.57 -8.70 -0.23
C THR A 54 -0.86 -9.80 -1.00
N SER A 55 -1.58 -10.85 -1.39
CA SER A 55 -0.94 -11.97 -2.10
C SER A 55 -0.45 -11.57 -3.49
N TYR A 56 -0.89 -10.44 -4.01
CA TYR A 56 -0.48 -9.97 -5.33
C TYR A 56 0.62 -8.90 -5.28
N LEU A 57 0.94 -8.42 -4.08
CA LEU A 57 1.84 -7.28 -3.95
C LEU A 57 3.25 -7.73 -3.61
N PRO A 58 4.27 -7.05 -4.13
CA PRO A 58 5.64 -7.42 -3.75
C PRO A 58 5.88 -7.09 -2.28
N VAL A 59 6.32 -8.10 -1.55
CA VAL A 59 6.43 -8.00 -0.11
C VAL A 59 7.50 -7.00 0.31
N GLN A 60 8.52 -6.80 -0.52
CA GLN A 60 9.58 -5.87 -0.16
C GLN A 60 9.14 -4.41 -0.28
N ASP A 61 8.05 -4.13 -0.98
CA ASP A 61 7.63 -2.75 -1.18
C ASP A 61 6.38 -2.37 -0.38
N PHE A 62 5.57 -3.35 0.00
CA PHE A 62 4.30 -3.07 0.66
C PHE A 62 4.27 -3.66 2.04
N VAL A 63 3.70 -2.91 2.98
CA VAL A 63 3.59 -3.40 4.35
C VAL A 63 2.23 -3.02 4.90
N ARG A 64 1.64 -3.97 5.62
CA ARG A 64 0.40 -3.72 6.34
C ARG A 64 0.74 -2.86 7.54
N VAL A 65 0.07 -1.72 7.69
CA VAL A 65 0.35 -0.81 8.80
C VAL A 65 -0.82 -0.70 9.77
N HIS A 66 -1.96 -1.22 9.40
CA HIS A 66 -3.18 -1.04 10.15
C HIS A 66 -4.19 -2.03 9.57
N ARG A 67 -5.20 -2.39 10.34
CA ARG A 67 -6.18 -3.32 9.78
C ARG A 67 -6.85 -2.77 8.54
N SER A 68 -6.83 -1.45 8.36
CA SER A 68 -7.48 -0.82 7.21
C SER A 68 -6.53 -0.28 6.16
N TYR A 69 -5.21 -0.43 6.35
CA TYR A 69 -4.26 0.21 5.43
C TYR A 69 -3.05 -0.65 5.13
N ILE A 70 -2.66 -0.63 3.85
CA ILE A 70 -1.36 -1.11 3.39
C ILE A 70 -0.67 0.08 2.74
N VAL A 71 0.63 0.24 2.95
CA VAL A 71 1.35 1.33 2.29
C VAL A 71 2.48 0.79 1.45
N ASN A 72 2.80 1.54 0.40
CA ASN A 72 4.03 1.34 -0.35
C ASN A 72 5.11 2.08 0.40
N ILE A 73 6.11 1.35 0.87
CA ILE A 73 7.17 1.96 1.67
C ILE A 73 7.86 3.07 0.91
N ASN A 74 7.99 2.92 -0.40
CA ASN A 74 8.67 3.91 -1.22
C ASN A 74 7.91 5.22 -1.32
N SER A 75 6.66 5.23 -0.93
CA SER A 75 5.83 6.45 -1.00
C SER A 75 5.79 7.21 0.32
N VAL A 76 6.35 6.66 1.38
CA VAL A 76 6.28 7.31 2.70
C VAL A 76 7.20 8.51 2.71
N ASP A 77 6.67 9.69 3.02
CA ASP A 77 7.45 10.91 3.07
C ASP A 77 8.01 11.18 4.44
N SER A 78 7.25 10.87 5.47
CA SER A 78 7.70 11.13 6.84
C SER A 78 6.85 10.33 7.79
N PHE A 79 7.29 10.29 9.03
CA PHE A 79 6.55 9.58 10.03
C PHE A 79 6.85 10.19 11.40
N ILE A 80 5.84 10.23 12.24
CA ILE A 80 6.02 10.67 13.61
C ILE A 80 5.02 9.91 14.48
N GLY A 81 5.51 9.36 15.58
CA GLY A 81 4.64 8.61 16.48
C GLY A 81 4.04 7.43 15.78
N ASN A 82 2.72 7.40 15.71
CA ASN A 82 1.99 6.30 15.07
C ASN A 82 1.35 6.74 13.76
N MET A 83 1.97 7.70 13.09
CA MET A 83 1.38 8.26 11.89
C MET A 83 2.38 8.34 10.77
N LEU A 84 2.03 7.80 9.61
CA LEU A 84 2.80 7.95 8.39
C LEU A 84 2.18 9.04 7.54
N PHE A 85 3.03 9.75 6.80
CA PHE A 85 2.56 10.77 5.88
C PHE A 85 2.96 10.41 4.47
N ILE A 86 1.99 10.39 3.57
CA ILE A 86 2.22 10.19 2.15
C ILE A 86 1.55 11.36 1.45
N GLY A 87 2.37 12.29 0.95
CA GLY A 87 1.82 13.53 0.45
C GLY A 87 1.07 14.24 1.56
N ASN A 88 -0.17 14.62 1.28
CA ASN A 88 -1.01 15.29 2.25
C ASN A 88 -1.81 14.33 3.11
N CYS A 89 -1.64 13.04 2.91
CA CYS A 89 -2.47 12.05 3.59
C CYS A 89 -1.77 11.51 4.81
N ARG A 90 -2.56 11.29 5.86
CA ARG A 90 -2.07 10.75 7.13
C ARG A 90 -2.60 9.34 7.27
N ILE A 91 -1.71 8.40 7.53
CA ILE A 91 -2.09 7.01 7.62
C ILE A 91 -1.65 6.48 8.97
N PRO A 92 -2.60 6.02 9.78
CA PRO A 92 -2.24 5.57 11.12
C PRO A 92 -1.55 4.22 11.10
N ILE A 93 -0.65 4.02 12.06
CA ILE A 93 0.00 2.74 12.28
C ILE A 93 -0.62 2.15 13.54
N SER A 94 -1.17 0.96 13.44
CA SER A 94 -1.73 0.35 14.62
C SER A 94 -0.62 -0.20 15.49
N LYS A 95 -0.94 -0.35 16.78
CA LYS A 95 0.04 -0.83 17.74
C LYS A 95 0.60 -2.19 17.34
N SER A 96 -0.26 -3.07 16.85
CA SER A 96 0.19 -4.42 16.52
C SER A 96 1.08 -4.47 15.29
N HIS A 97 1.10 -3.43 14.47
CA HIS A 97 1.92 -3.39 13.27
C HIS A 97 3.16 -2.54 13.42
N LYS A 98 3.30 -1.85 14.55
CA LYS A 98 4.33 -0.82 14.68
C LYS A 98 5.74 -1.37 14.52
N ASN A 99 6.03 -2.49 15.16
CA ASN A 99 7.39 -3.01 15.12
C ASN A 99 7.80 -3.39 13.71
N GLU A 100 6.90 -4.06 12.99
CA GLU A 100 7.23 -4.44 11.63
C GLU A 100 7.41 -3.21 10.74
N VAL A 101 6.57 -2.21 10.92
CA VAL A 101 6.70 -1.00 10.12
C VAL A 101 8.04 -0.33 10.35
N LEU A 102 8.44 -0.20 11.63
CA LEU A 102 9.72 0.44 11.91
C LEU A 102 10.88 -0.35 11.33
N GLU A 103 10.81 -1.67 11.36
CA GLU A 103 11.86 -2.47 10.75
C GLU A 103 11.95 -2.26 9.25
N ARG A 104 10.81 -2.03 8.62
CA ARG A 104 10.76 -1.89 7.18
C ARG A 104 11.16 -0.50 6.72
N LEU A 105 10.99 0.50 7.57
CA LEU A 105 11.45 1.86 7.27
C LEU A 105 12.95 1.92 7.55
N ASN A 106 13.69 2.49 6.66
CA ASN A 106 15.14 2.54 6.79
C ASN A 106 15.52 3.82 7.54
N LEU A 107 15.37 3.79 8.86
CA LEU A 107 15.48 5.00 9.68
C LEU A 107 16.92 5.34 10.01
N ILE A 108 17.23 6.63 10.00
CA ILE A 108 18.50 7.14 10.48
C ILE A 108 18.17 8.08 11.63
N GLY A 109 18.79 7.82 12.78
CA GLY A 109 18.52 8.62 13.97
C GLY A 109 17.78 7.80 15.00
N GLU A 110 17.52 8.41 16.13
CA GLU A 110 16.84 7.71 17.20
C GLU A 110 15.33 7.81 17.04
N VAL A 111 14.66 6.75 17.42
CA VAL A 111 13.19 6.71 17.35
C VAL A 111 12.54 6.88 18.76
#